data_a23a62c609a38d6583828b370d70a931
#
_entry.id   a23a62c609a38d6583828b370d70a931
#
_cell.length_a   1.000
_cell.length_b   1.000
_cell.length_c   1.000
_cell.angle_alpha   90.00
_cell.angle_beta   90.00
_cell.angle_gamma   90.00
#
_symmetry.space_group_name_H-M   'P 1'
#
loop_
_entity.id
_entity.type
_entity.pdbx_description
1 polymer ?
#
loop_
_entity_poly.entity_id
_entity_poly.type
_entity_poly.pdbx_seq_one_letter_code
_entity_poly.pdbx_strand_id
1 'polypeptide(L)'
;MRKFGQMWPTLKRLLAYGSPWRKPLSIAVLLLWIAAIAEVTGPLLISYFIDNMVAKSYLPLGLVAGLGVAYVGLQLTAAGLHYAQSLLFNRAAVGVVQQLRTDVMDAALRQPLSEFDTQPVGQVISRVTNDTEVIRDLYVTVVATVLRSAALIGAMLVAMFSLDWRMALVAIAIFPAVLIVMVIYQRYRSEEHTS
;
A
#
# COMPACT_ATOMS: atom_id res chain seq x y z
N MET A 1 1.10 3.46 24.24
CA MET A 1 -0.28 3.27 23.76
C MET A 1 -1.16 4.54 23.71
N ARG A 2 -0.88 5.61 24.46
CA ARG A 2 -1.67 6.86 24.44
C ARG A 2 -1.61 7.68 23.12
N LYS A 3 -0.55 7.56 22.32
CA LYS A 3 -0.40 8.34 21.07
C LYS A 3 -1.28 7.85 19.90
N PHE A 4 -1.64 6.59 19.85
CA PHE A 4 -2.48 6.04 18.77
C PHE A 4 -3.93 6.56 18.79
N GLY A 5 -4.51 6.74 19.98
CA GLY A 5 -5.88 7.27 20.14
C GLY A 5 -6.05 8.73 19.69
N GLN A 6 -4.99 9.53 19.79
CA GLN A 6 -5.00 10.94 19.35
C GLN A 6 -4.74 11.10 17.83
N MET A 7 -4.10 10.12 17.22
CA MET A 7 -3.83 10.13 15.76
C MET A 7 -5.06 9.72 14.93
N TRP A 8 -5.98 8.96 15.51
CA TRP A 8 -7.16 8.45 14.81
C TRP A 8 -8.10 9.54 14.26
N PRO A 9 -8.47 10.60 15.02
CA PRO A 9 -9.30 11.68 14.50
C PRO A 9 -8.58 12.49 13.41
N THR A 10 -7.26 12.65 13.50
CA THR A 10 -6.44 13.33 12.49
C THR A 10 -6.37 12.52 11.18
N LEU A 11 -6.15 11.21 11.29
CA LEU A 11 -6.19 10.29 10.15
C LEU A 11 -7.58 10.29 9.47
N LYS A 12 -8.64 10.31 10.26
CA LYS A 12 -10.01 10.36 9.73
C LYS A 12 -10.29 11.65 8.96
N ARG A 13 -9.79 12.79 9.46
CA ARG A 13 -9.87 14.09 8.75
C ARG A 13 -9.04 14.06 7.46
N LEU A 14 -7.83 13.55 7.50
CA LEU A 14 -6.97 13.40 6.31
C LEU A 14 -7.62 12.49 5.26
N LEU A 15 -8.23 11.39 5.66
CA LEU A 15 -8.97 10.51 4.75
C LEU A 15 -10.23 11.19 4.18
N ALA A 16 -10.84 12.12 4.91
CA ALA A 16 -11.98 12.90 4.43
C ALA A 16 -11.60 13.85 3.27
N TYR A 17 -10.37 14.36 3.23
CA TYR A 17 -9.84 15.12 2.11
C TYR A 17 -9.74 14.30 0.80
N GLY A 18 -9.71 12.98 0.91
CA GLY A 18 -9.81 12.07 -0.25
C GLY A 18 -11.21 11.99 -0.87
N SER A 19 -12.23 12.63 -0.25
CA SER A 19 -13.63 12.55 -0.71
C SER A 19 -13.84 12.96 -2.18
N PRO A 20 -13.26 14.05 -2.72
CA PRO A 20 -13.37 14.42 -4.13
C PRO A 20 -12.73 13.40 -5.08
N TRP A 21 -11.72 12.65 -4.57
CA TRP A 21 -10.92 11.68 -5.32
C TRP A 21 -11.38 10.24 -5.16
N ARG A 22 -12.59 10.01 -4.62
CA ARG A 22 -13.13 8.65 -4.37
C ARG A 22 -13.19 7.80 -5.64
N LYS A 23 -13.58 8.37 -6.79
CA LYS A 23 -13.64 7.63 -8.06
C LYS A 23 -12.26 7.13 -8.51
N PRO A 24 -11.23 7.99 -8.70
CA PRO A 24 -9.90 7.49 -9.07
C PRO A 24 -9.28 6.57 -8.00
N LEU A 25 -9.54 6.80 -6.71
CA LEU A 25 -9.06 5.92 -5.65
C LEU A 25 -9.74 4.55 -5.69
N SER A 26 -11.06 4.47 -5.92
CA SER A 26 -11.75 3.19 -6.03
C SER A 26 -11.29 2.39 -7.26
N ILE A 27 -11.04 3.06 -8.38
CA ILE A 27 -10.47 2.42 -9.58
C ILE A 27 -9.06 1.92 -9.28
N ALA A 28 -8.23 2.71 -8.60
CA ALA A 28 -6.89 2.30 -8.22
C ALA A 28 -6.90 1.07 -7.30
N VAL A 29 -7.81 1.02 -6.31
CA VAL A 29 -7.99 -0.15 -5.44
C VAL A 29 -8.46 -1.38 -6.22
N LEU A 30 -9.38 -1.20 -7.17
CA LEU A 30 -9.85 -2.30 -8.02
C LEU A 30 -8.72 -2.84 -8.90
N LEU A 31 -7.95 -1.97 -9.54
CA LEU A 31 -6.76 -2.35 -10.33
C LEU A 31 -5.73 -3.07 -9.46
N LEU A 32 -5.56 -2.63 -8.22
CA LEU A 32 -4.67 -3.24 -7.25
C LEU A 32 -5.06 -4.71 -6.97
N TRP A 33 -6.35 -4.99 -6.76
CA TRP A 33 -6.85 -6.35 -6.55
C TRP A 33 -6.67 -7.22 -7.78
N ILE A 34 -6.96 -6.70 -8.98
CA ILE A 34 -6.75 -7.43 -10.24
C ILE A 34 -5.26 -7.72 -10.44
N ALA A 35 -4.38 -6.77 -10.17
CA ALA A 35 -2.95 -6.95 -10.25
C ALA A 35 -2.45 -8.01 -9.25
N ALA A 36 -2.93 -7.98 -8.00
CA ALA A 36 -2.56 -8.96 -6.98
C ALA A 36 -3.01 -10.39 -7.37
N ILE A 37 -4.20 -10.54 -7.94
CA ILE A 37 -4.66 -11.84 -8.46
C ILE A 37 -3.78 -12.31 -9.60
N ALA A 38 -3.44 -11.43 -10.55
CA ALA A 38 -2.55 -11.76 -11.66
C ALA A 38 -1.16 -12.17 -11.16
N GLU A 39 -0.60 -11.47 -10.17
CA GLU A 39 0.71 -11.76 -9.57
C GLU A 39 0.72 -13.13 -8.89
N VAL A 40 -0.32 -13.47 -8.15
CA VAL A 40 -0.46 -14.77 -7.44
C VAL A 40 -0.74 -15.94 -8.40
N THR A 41 -1.31 -15.68 -9.56
CA THR A 41 -1.54 -16.73 -10.59
C THR A 41 -0.21 -17.24 -11.17
N GLY A 42 0.88 -16.47 -11.12
CA GLY A 42 2.20 -16.91 -11.58
C GLY A 42 2.72 -18.16 -10.85
N PRO A 43 2.85 -18.17 -9.52
CA PRO A 43 3.19 -19.35 -8.75
C PRO A 43 2.26 -20.54 -8.96
N LEU A 44 0.95 -20.30 -9.18
CA LEU A 44 -0.02 -21.37 -9.47
C LEU A 44 0.26 -22.05 -10.82
N LEU A 45 0.63 -21.27 -11.84
CA LEU A 45 1.07 -21.82 -13.13
C LEU A 45 2.35 -22.64 -13.01
N ILE A 46 3.29 -22.21 -12.18
CA ILE A 46 4.54 -22.95 -11.89
C ILE A 46 4.22 -24.27 -11.17
N SER A 47 3.34 -24.24 -10.16
CA SER A 47 2.89 -25.46 -9.46
C SER A 47 2.26 -26.43 -10.44
N TYR A 48 1.34 -25.98 -11.29
CA TYR A 48 0.70 -26.80 -12.33
C TYR A 48 1.73 -27.43 -13.28
N PHE A 49 2.74 -26.66 -13.71
CA PHE A 49 3.82 -27.15 -14.54
C PHE A 49 4.61 -28.26 -13.86
N ILE A 50 4.99 -28.06 -12.59
CA ILE A 50 5.77 -29.04 -11.82
C ILE A 50 4.96 -30.32 -11.63
N ASP A 51 3.72 -30.23 -11.17
CA ASP A 51 2.89 -31.37 -10.81
C ASP A 51 2.43 -32.21 -12.01
N ASN A 52 2.17 -31.56 -13.14
CA ASN A 52 1.60 -32.23 -14.31
C ASN A 52 2.61 -32.57 -15.40
N MET A 53 3.74 -31.88 -15.44
CA MET A 53 4.73 -32.10 -16.50
C MET A 53 6.04 -32.66 -15.95
N VAL A 54 6.64 -32.00 -14.95
CA VAL A 54 7.93 -32.44 -14.41
C VAL A 54 7.77 -33.75 -13.65
N ALA A 55 6.80 -33.83 -12.73
CA ALA A 55 6.58 -35.02 -11.90
C ALA A 55 6.18 -36.26 -12.73
N LYS A 56 5.51 -36.05 -13.87
CA LYS A 56 5.10 -37.14 -14.77
C LYS A 56 6.12 -37.43 -15.88
N SER A 57 7.26 -36.74 -15.89
CA SER A 57 8.31 -36.85 -16.95
C SER A 57 7.75 -36.67 -18.35
N TYR A 58 6.66 -35.91 -18.51
CA TYR A 58 6.00 -35.64 -19.78
C TYR A 58 6.13 -34.15 -20.12
N LEU A 59 7.05 -33.82 -21.01
CA LEU A 59 7.43 -32.47 -21.37
C LEU A 59 7.14 -32.18 -22.86
N PRO A 60 5.89 -32.06 -23.29
CA PRO A 60 5.57 -31.69 -24.65
C PRO A 60 5.98 -30.25 -24.94
N LEU A 61 6.89 -30.05 -25.86
CA LEU A 61 7.52 -28.75 -26.14
C LEU A 61 6.51 -27.63 -26.40
N GLY A 62 5.40 -27.93 -27.08
CA GLY A 62 4.34 -26.96 -27.37
C GLY A 62 3.60 -26.47 -26.11
N LEU A 63 3.29 -27.39 -25.18
CA LEU A 63 2.64 -27.03 -23.92
C LEU A 63 3.58 -26.24 -22.99
N VAL A 64 4.84 -26.65 -22.89
CA VAL A 64 5.85 -25.95 -22.11
C VAL A 64 6.05 -24.52 -22.64
N ALA A 65 6.19 -24.37 -23.96
CA ALA A 65 6.30 -23.04 -24.58
C ALA A 65 5.03 -22.20 -24.37
N GLY A 66 3.84 -22.80 -24.49
CA GLY A 66 2.55 -22.14 -24.24
C GLY A 66 2.43 -21.64 -22.81
N LEU A 67 2.80 -22.45 -21.80
CA LEU A 67 2.81 -22.04 -20.40
C LEU A 67 3.84 -20.93 -20.13
N GLY A 68 5.01 -20.99 -20.76
CA GLY A 68 6.02 -19.94 -20.66
C GLY A 68 5.52 -18.61 -21.19
N VAL A 69 4.89 -18.61 -22.38
CA VAL A 69 4.29 -17.39 -22.96
C VAL A 69 3.14 -16.87 -22.08
N ALA A 70 2.28 -17.76 -21.58
CA ALA A 70 1.20 -17.38 -20.67
C ALA A 70 1.74 -16.76 -19.37
N TYR A 71 2.78 -17.32 -18.79
CA TYR A 71 3.42 -16.80 -17.60
C TYR A 71 4.00 -15.39 -17.83
N VAL A 72 4.77 -15.22 -18.91
CA VAL A 72 5.35 -13.90 -19.26
C VAL A 72 4.26 -12.88 -19.55
N GLY A 73 3.24 -13.26 -20.32
CA GLY A 73 2.09 -12.39 -20.60
C GLY A 73 1.34 -11.96 -19.34
N LEU A 74 1.15 -12.89 -18.39
CA LEU A 74 0.54 -12.60 -17.10
C LEU A 74 1.37 -11.62 -16.26
N GLN A 75 2.69 -11.82 -16.20
CA GLN A 75 3.60 -10.94 -15.48
C GLN A 75 3.67 -9.54 -16.09
N LEU A 76 3.68 -9.42 -17.41
CA LEU A 76 3.62 -8.13 -18.10
C LEU A 76 2.29 -7.41 -17.81
N THR A 77 1.19 -8.16 -17.81
CA THR A 77 -0.14 -7.62 -17.47
C THR A 77 -0.18 -7.13 -16.02
N ALA A 78 0.32 -7.93 -15.08
CA ALA A 78 0.41 -7.54 -13.67
C ALA A 78 1.26 -6.28 -13.49
N ALA A 79 2.42 -6.19 -14.14
CA ALA A 79 3.29 -5.01 -14.11
C ALA A 79 2.59 -3.76 -14.67
N GLY A 80 1.87 -3.90 -15.80
CA GLY A 80 1.09 -2.81 -16.39
C GLY A 80 -0.04 -2.32 -15.49
N LEU A 81 -0.76 -3.24 -14.84
CA LEU A 81 -1.80 -2.92 -13.86
C LEU A 81 -1.23 -2.22 -12.62
N HIS A 82 -0.09 -2.68 -12.11
CA HIS A 82 0.61 -2.01 -11.00
C HIS A 82 1.05 -0.60 -11.37
N TYR A 83 1.57 -0.41 -12.57
CA TYR A 83 1.93 0.92 -13.05
C TYR A 83 0.73 1.85 -13.14
N ALA A 84 -0.36 1.40 -13.77
CA ALA A 84 -1.60 2.17 -13.89
C ALA A 84 -2.20 2.53 -12.52
N GLN A 85 -2.25 1.56 -11.60
CA GLN A 85 -2.71 1.77 -10.23
C GLN A 85 -1.86 2.80 -9.50
N SER A 86 -0.52 2.69 -9.57
CA SER A 86 0.41 3.60 -8.93
C SER A 86 0.24 5.04 -9.46
N LEU A 87 0.04 5.18 -10.77
CA LEU A 87 -0.19 6.48 -11.40
C LEU A 87 -1.49 7.13 -10.90
N LEU A 88 -2.59 6.37 -10.82
CA LEU A 88 -3.87 6.86 -10.30
C LEU A 88 -3.77 7.26 -8.83
N PHE A 89 -3.07 6.45 -8.03
CA PHE A 89 -2.85 6.74 -6.61
C PHE A 89 -2.04 8.02 -6.42
N ASN A 90 -0.96 8.19 -7.18
CA ASN A 90 -0.11 9.37 -7.13
C ASN A 90 -0.89 10.64 -7.55
N ARG A 91 -1.68 10.56 -8.63
CA ARG A 91 -2.53 11.69 -9.06
C ARG A 91 -3.53 12.09 -7.98
N ALA A 92 -4.18 11.12 -7.34
CA ALA A 92 -5.11 11.39 -6.27
C ALA A 92 -4.41 12.01 -5.04
N ALA A 93 -3.24 11.51 -4.67
CA ALA A 93 -2.46 12.03 -3.55
C ALA A 93 -2.01 13.48 -3.79
N VAL A 94 -1.50 13.79 -4.99
CA VAL A 94 -1.14 15.17 -5.37
C VAL A 94 -2.34 16.09 -5.30
N GLY A 95 -3.52 15.67 -5.78
CA GLY A 95 -4.74 16.46 -5.71
C GLY A 95 -5.21 16.73 -4.29
N VAL A 96 -5.17 15.73 -3.41
CA VAL A 96 -5.49 15.87 -1.98
C VAL A 96 -4.56 16.87 -1.31
N VAL A 97 -3.26 16.77 -1.56
CA VAL A 97 -2.26 17.65 -0.97
C VAL A 97 -2.38 19.09 -1.49
N GLN A 98 -2.68 19.26 -2.78
CA GLN A 98 -2.90 20.58 -3.35
C GLN A 98 -4.10 21.27 -2.69
N GLN A 99 -5.21 20.55 -2.50
CA GLN A 99 -6.36 21.08 -1.79
C GLN A 99 -6.04 21.43 -0.34
N LEU A 100 -5.35 20.54 0.37
CA LEU A 100 -4.91 20.78 1.74
C LEU A 100 -4.01 22.02 1.83
N ARG A 101 -3.07 22.19 0.88
CA ARG A 101 -2.17 23.35 0.83
C ARG A 101 -2.96 24.64 0.63
N THR A 102 -3.97 24.65 -0.23
CA THR A 102 -4.84 25.82 -0.45
C THR A 102 -5.63 26.14 0.81
N ASP A 103 -6.24 25.15 1.44
CA ASP A 103 -7.05 25.35 2.66
C ASP A 103 -6.20 25.87 3.83
N VAL A 104 -5.00 25.34 4.01
CA VAL A 104 -4.07 25.79 5.07
C VAL A 104 -3.57 27.20 4.79
N MET A 105 -3.27 27.54 3.53
CA MET A 105 -2.85 28.87 3.14
C MET A 105 -3.98 29.90 3.35
N ASP A 106 -5.19 29.57 2.96
CA ASP A 106 -6.36 30.42 3.20
C ASP A 106 -6.60 30.64 4.70
N ALA A 107 -6.45 29.60 5.51
CA ALA A 107 -6.55 29.71 6.96
C ALA A 107 -5.44 30.60 7.55
N ALA A 108 -4.21 30.48 7.05
CA ALA A 108 -3.09 31.29 7.49
C ALA A 108 -3.31 32.78 7.14
N LEU A 109 -3.77 33.08 5.92
CA LEU A 109 -4.04 34.45 5.48
C LEU A 109 -5.20 35.14 6.21
N ARG A 110 -6.08 34.39 6.85
CA ARG A 110 -7.19 34.92 7.67
C ARG A 110 -6.79 35.25 9.10
N GLN A 111 -5.55 34.96 9.51
CA GLN A 111 -5.06 35.32 10.85
C GLN A 111 -4.87 36.84 10.98
N PRO A 112 -5.09 37.42 12.16
CA PRO A 112 -4.90 38.85 12.37
C PRO A 112 -3.45 39.25 12.17
N LEU A 113 -3.22 40.48 11.63
CA LEU A 113 -1.88 40.99 11.32
C LEU A 113 -0.92 40.98 12.53
N SER A 114 -1.45 41.09 13.74
CA SER A 114 -0.65 41.04 14.98
C SER A 114 0.12 39.74 15.19
N GLU A 115 -0.29 38.64 14.53
CA GLU A 115 0.38 37.34 14.62
C GLU A 115 1.55 37.28 13.62
N PHE A 116 1.47 38.02 12.52
CA PHE A 116 2.53 38.15 11.52
C PHE A 116 3.67 39.07 11.96
N ASP A 117 3.46 39.95 12.94
CA ASP A 117 4.52 40.78 13.50
C ASP A 117 5.55 39.96 14.30
N THR A 118 5.16 38.77 14.75
CA THR A 118 6.03 37.86 15.51
C THR A 118 6.68 36.75 14.67
N GLN A 119 6.13 36.45 13.48
CA GLN A 119 6.68 35.41 12.58
C GLN A 119 6.77 35.91 11.14
N PRO A 120 7.96 35.88 10.52
CA PRO A 120 8.11 36.26 9.12
C PRO A 120 7.23 35.41 8.20
N VAL A 121 6.45 36.04 7.32
CA VAL A 121 5.55 35.37 6.37
C VAL A 121 6.25 34.25 5.56
N GLY A 122 7.54 34.46 5.22
CA GLY A 122 8.35 33.45 4.55
C GLY A 122 8.53 32.16 5.35
N GLN A 123 8.60 32.24 6.67
CA GLN A 123 8.71 31.07 7.54
C GLN A 123 7.41 30.26 7.58
N VAL A 124 6.25 30.93 7.59
CA VAL A 124 4.93 30.29 7.53
C VAL A 124 4.74 29.56 6.21
N ILE A 125 5.08 30.22 5.09
CA ILE A 125 5.00 29.62 3.74
C ILE A 125 5.90 28.39 3.63
N SER A 126 7.15 28.51 4.08
CA SER A 126 8.12 27.40 4.05
C SER A 126 7.63 26.21 4.89
N ARG A 127 7.08 26.46 6.07
CA ARG A 127 6.54 25.43 6.96
C ARG A 127 5.34 24.73 6.34
N VAL A 128 4.36 25.48 5.82
CA VAL A 128 3.18 24.94 5.14
C VAL A 128 3.59 24.07 3.95
N THR A 129 4.56 24.54 3.14
CA THR A 129 5.04 23.78 1.99
C THR A 129 5.72 22.47 2.41
N ASN A 130 6.58 22.53 3.42
CA ASN A 130 7.33 21.36 3.89
C ASN A 130 6.40 20.32 4.58
N ASP A 131 5.51 20.78 5.45
CA ASP A 131 4.58 19.90 6.17
C ASP A 131 3.59 19.22 5.21
N THR A 132 3.12 19.92 4.17
CA THR A 132 2.25 19.33 3.15
C THR A 132 2.97 18.32 2.26
N GLU A 133 4.28 18.48 2.00
CA GLU A 133 5.08 17.50 1.26
C GLU A 133 5.25 16.20 2.08
N VAL A 134 5.51 16.31 3.39
CA VAL A 134 5.55 15.14 4.29
C VAL A 134 4.20 14.40 4.29
N ILE A 135 3.08 15.12 4.28
CA ILE A 135 1.75 14.50 4.18
C ILE A 135 1.56 13.78 2.85
N ARG A 136 2.04 14.38 1.74
CA ARG A 136 2.03 13.72 0.42
C ARG A 136 2.79 12.39 0.46
N ASP A 137 4.00 12.39 1.00
CA ASP A 137 4.83 11.19 1.08
C ASP A 137 4.19 10.11 1.95
N LEU A 138 3.53 10.49 3.04
CA LEU A 138 2.73 9.57 3.84
C LEU A 138 1.59 8.93 3.03
N TYR A 139 0.85 9.73 2.24
CA TYR A 139 -0.23 9.20 1.41
C TYR A 139 0.29 8.27 0.31
N VAL A 140 1.30 8.72 -0.43
CA VAL A 140 1.83 7.98 -1.58
C VAL A 140 2.57 6.72 -1.13
N THR A 141 3.39 6.83 -0.06
CA THR A 141 4.26 5.71 0.34
C THR A 141 3.56 4.79 1.33
N VAL A 142 2.99 5.32 2.41
CA VAL A 142 2.47 4.48 3.50
C VAL A 142 1.12 3.88 3.12
N VAL A 143 0.16 4.71 2.69
CA VAL A 143 -1.21 4.22 2.39
C VAL A 143 -1.19 3.28 1.18
N ALA A 144 -0.46 3.64 0.11
CA ALA A 144 -0.35 2.79 -1.07
C ALA A 144 0.35 1.46 -0.76
N THR A 145 1.43 1.49 0.04
CA THR A 145 2.16 0.27 0.43
C THR A 145 1.30 -0.64 1.30
N VAL A 146 0.60 -0.08 2.30
CA VAL A 146 -0.29 -0.87 3.17
C VAL A 146 -1.42 -1.52 2.36
N LEU A 147 -2.07 -0.77 1.47
CA LEU A 147 -3.13 -1.31 0.61
C LEU A 147 -2.60 -2.40 -0.33
N ARG A 148 -1.43 -2.18 -0.93
CA ARG A 148 -0.78 -3.16 -1.81
C ARG A 148 -0.45 -4.44 -1.05
N SER A 149 0.17 -4.33 0.12
CA SER A 149 0.52 -5.49 0.95
C SER A 149 -0.72 -6.25 1.39
N ALA A 150 -1.77 -5.54 1.81
CA ALA A 150 -3.04 -6.16 2.21
C ALA A 150 -3.70 -6.92 1.05
N ALA A 151 -3.71 -6.34 -0.16
CA ALA A 151 -4.26 -6.98 -1.34
C ALA A 151 -3.45 -8.23 -1.74
N LEU A 152 -2.12 -8.13 -1.71
CA LEU A 152 -1.24 -9.25 -2.04
C LEU A 152 -1.38 -10.39 -1.03
N ILE A 153 -1.37 -10.08 0.28
CA ILE A 153 -1.58 -11.07 1.34
C ILE A 153 -2.95 -11.72 1.19
N GLY A 154 -4.01 -10.93 0.96
CA GLY A 154 -5.35 -11.45 0.75
C GLY A 154 -5.45 -12.37 -0.46
N ALA A 155 -4.90 -11.98 -1.60
CA ALA A 155 -4.87 -12.81 -2.81
C ALA A 155 -4.07 -14.11 -2.59
N MET A 156 -2.92 -14.02 -1.89
CA MET A 156 -2.09 -15.17 -1.57
C MET A 156 -2.79 -16.15 -0.64
N LEU A 157 -3.48 -15.66 0.39
CA LEU A 157 -4.28 -16.50 1.28
C LEU A 157 -5.41 -17.22 0.52
N VAL A 158 -6.13 -16.51 -0.35
CA VAL A 158 -7.18 -17.13 -1.19
C VAL A 158 -6.59 -18.24 -2.06
N ALA A 159 -5.45 -18.01 -2.70
CA ALA A 159 -4.78 -19.03 -3.50
C ALA A 159 -4.32 -20.23 -2.66
N MET A 160 -3.76 -20.00 -1.48
CA MET A 160 -3.37 -21.08 -0.57
C MET A 160 -4.59 -21.89 -0.11
N PHE A 161 -5.70 -21.25 0.21
CA PHE A 161 -6.94 -21.96 0.55
C PHE A 161 -7.49 -22.80 -0.60
N SER A 162 -7.29 -22.37 -1.85
CA SER A 162 -7.71 -23.13 -3.04
C SER A 162 -6.83 -24.36 -3.31
N LEU A 163 -5.57 -24.35 -2.89
CA LEU A 163 -4.62 -25.45 -3.04
C LEU A 163 -4.71 -26.45 -1.87
N ASP A 164 -4.53 -25.97 -0.66
CA ASP A 164 -4.62 -26.77 0.57
C ASP A 164 -4.99 -25.86 1.77
N TRP A 165 -6.19 -26.07 2.31
CA TRP A 165 -6.66 -25.30 3.47
C TRP A 165 -5.78 -25.46 4.73
N ARG A 166 -5.09 -26.61 4.88
CA ARG A 166 -4.22 -26.87 6.03
C ARG A 166 -2.98 -25.99 5.98
N MET A 167 -2.38 -25.85 4.80
CA MET A 167 -1.24 -24.95 4.57
C MET A 167 -1.62 -23.48 4.78
N ALA A 168 -2.83 -23.10 4.35
CA ALA A 168 -3.36 -21.76 4.59
C ALA A 168 -3.50 -21.46 6.09
N LEU A 169 -3.97 -22.41 6.90
CA LEU A 169 -4.07 -22.23 8.35
C LEU A 169 -2.70 -22.07 9.01
N VAL A 170 -1.68 -22.82 8.58
CA VAL A 170 -0.31 -22.67 9.07
C VAL A 170 0.22 -21.26 8.73
N ALA A 171 0.00 -20.77 7.51
CA ALA A 171 0.40 -19.44 7.11
C ALA A 171 -0.28 -18.34 7.95
N ILE A 172 -1.58 -18.49 8.22
CA ILE A 172 -2.32 -17.56 9.09
C ILE A 172 -1.75 -17.57 10.52
N ALA A 173 -1.37 -18.75 11.06
CA ALA A 173 -0.81 -18.86 12.40
C ALA A 173 0.58 -18.20 12.53
N ILE A 174 1.37 -18.18 11.46
CA ILE A 174 2.69 -17.50 11.44
C ILE A 174 2.53 -15.98 11.59
N PHE A 175 1.46 -15.39 11.05
CA PHE A 175 1.26 -13.94 11.06
C PHE A 175 1.21 -13.34 12.49
N PRO A 176 0.35 -13.84 13.41
CA PRO A 176 0.36 -13.38 14.80
C PRO A 176 1.67 -13.71 15.53
N ALA A 177 2.33 -14.81 15.22
CA ALA A 177 3.63 -15.15 15.81
C ALA A 177 4.68 -14.08 15.48
N VAL A 178 4.77 -13.66 14.22
CA VAL A 178 5.70 -12.58 13.80
C VAL A 178 5.35 -11.26 14.49
N LEU A 179 4.05 -10.92 14.59
CA LEU A 179 3.61 -9.71 15.29
C LEU A 179 4.00 -9.74 16.77
N ILE A 180 3.84 -10.87 17.44
CA ILE A 180 4.23 -11.03 18.86
C ILE A 180 5.74 -10.82 19.01
N VAL A 181 6.55 -11.45 18.18
CA VAL A 181 8.00 -11.29 18.18
C VAL A 181 8.39 -9.83 17.94
N MET A 182 7.75 -9.16 17.00
CA MET A 182 8.00 -7.74 16.69
C MET A 182 7.66 -6.82 17.87
N VAL A 183 6.53 -7.05 18.54
CA VAL A 183 6.12 -6.29 19.74
C VAL A 183 7.09 -6.51 20.89
N ILE A 184 7.51 -7.76 21.11
CA ILE A 184 8.50 -8.12 22.16
C ILE A 184 9.82 -7.41 21.86
N TYR A 185 10.32 -7.48 20.62
CA TYR A 185 11.57 -6.86 20.22
C TYR A 185 11.55 -5.33 20.37
N GLN A 186 10.45 -4.68 19.99
CA GLN A 186 10.28 -3.24 20.19
C GLN A 186 10.30 -2.84 21.67
N ARG A 187 9.75 -3.68 22.54
CA ARG A 187 9.72 -3.43 23.98
C ARG A 187 11.14 -3.49 24.58
N TYR A 188 11.94 -4.49 24.21
CA TYR A 188 13.34 -4.60 24.65
C TYR A 188 14.21 -3.43 24.15
N ARG A 189 14.03 -3.00 22.90
CA ARG A 189 14.82 -1.90 22.33
C ARG A 189 14.48 -0.53 22.97
N SER A 190 13.25 -0.33 23.44
CA SER A 190 12.87 0.93 24.08
C SER A 190 13.44 1.08 25.50
N GLU A 191 13.86 0.01 26.14
CA GLU A 191 14.49 0.02 27.48
C GLU A 191 15.99 0.37 27.39
N GLU A 192 16.68 0.06 26.29
CA GLU A 192 18.10 0.40 26.11
C GLU A 192 18.38 1.90 25.88
N HIS A 193 17.37 2.67 25.46
CA HIS A 193 17.53 4.11 25.23
C HIS A 193 17.15 4.99 26.44
N THR A 194 16.80 4.39 27.57
CA THR A 194 16.42 5.13 28.81
C THR A 194 17.42 4.91 29.96
N SER A 195 18.58 4.29 29.72
CA SER A 195 19.67 4.17 30.71
C SER A 195 20.84 5.09 30.37
#